data_bc1e971eaf1ab6dd007d590b33ffc8da
#
_entry.id   bc1e971eaf1ab6dd007d590b33ffc8da
#
_cell.length_a   1.000
_cell.length_b   1.000
_cell.length_c   1.000
_cell.angle_alpha   90.00
_cell.angle_beta   90.00
_cell.angle_gamma   90.00
#
_symmetry.space_group_name_H-M   'P 1'
#
loop_
_entity.id
_entity.type
_entity.pdbx_description
1 polymer ?
#
loop_
_entity_poly.entity_id
_entity_poly.type
_entity_poly.pdbx_seq_one_letter_code
_entity_poly.pdbx_strand_id
1 'polypeptide(L)'
;MPISCMADLVTAGQLIAQSGVCGQITPPEGFIVAEECHNTGMSIAEFSRKYNVMQGRISMKSDAMLARFNELGGKHKVIRRDSECAELELEWNGEKSRFALTIAEAQAEPFIYRGGPTKQMAELSKPLEKREIKAKYQTPRSIMQMLWARVSSDSVHVICPQANHGSYTPEEVSDFDDAPARGTDPIVISAEEAQSRVVETASTDTDEVDYTVCPIGGADYVGKSWSDMPTIMLEQALACKDPLMTQGHANVVIGLITTRKVTQQ
;
A
#
# COMPACT_ATOMS: atom_id res chain seq x y z
N MET A 1 -16.84 16.73 9.01
CA MET A 1 -15.86 17.28 9.97
C MET A 1 -14.52 17.33 9.26
N PRO A 2 -13.75 18.40 9.36
CA PRO A 2 -12.37 18.38 8.86
C PRO A 2 -11.56 17.41 9.71
N ILE A 3 -10.82 16.50 9.07
CA ILE A 3 -9.86 15.63 9.73
C ILE A 3 -8.64 16.49 10.04
N SER A 4 -8.34 16.68 11.32
CA SER A 4 -7.26 17.56 11.78
C SER A 4 -6.15 16.81 12.52
N CYS A 5 -6.41 15.58 12.95
CA CYS A 5 -5.44 14.76 13.67
C CYS A 5 -5.66 13.26 13.42
N MET A 6 -4.70 12.45 13.88
CA MET A 6 -4.75 10.98 13.76
C MET A 6 -5.98 10.38 14.45
N ALA A 7 -6.42 10.95 15.57
CA ALA A 7 -7.61 10.46 16.28
C ALA A 7 -8.90 10.61 15.46
N ASP A 8 -9.00 11.68 14.66
CA ASP A 8 -10.11 11.88 13.73
C ASP A 8 -10.13 10.80 12.64
N LEU A 9 -8.94 10.43 12.11
CA LEU A 9 -8.81 9.33 11.14
C LEU A 9 -9.21 7.98 11.72
N VAL A 10 -8.81 7.69 12.95
CA VAL A 10 -9.21 6.45 13.66
C VAL A 10 -10.72 6.42 13.82
N THR A 11 -11.33 7.52 14.26
CA THR A 11 -12.79 7.62 14.42
C THR A 11 -13.52 7.47 13.08
N ALA A 12 -13.04 8.14 12.04
CA ALA A 12 -13.58 8.01 10.68
C ALA A 12 -13.47 6.57 10.18
N GLY A 13 -12.33 5.91 10.40
CA GLY A 13 -12.12 4.51 10.04
C GLY A 13 -13.08 3.54 10.73
N GLN A 14 -13.33 3.73 12.02
CA GLN A 14 -14.33 2.94 12.76
C GLN A 14 -15.75 3.12 12.18
N LEU A 15 -16.13 4.36 11.88
CA LEU A 15 -17.44 4.65 11.28
C LEU A 15 -17.57 4.04 9.87
N ILE A 16 -16.51 4.09 9.06
CA ILE A 16 -16.48 3.48 7.72
C ILE A 16 -16.68 1.97 7.84
N ALA A 17 -15.96 1.30 8.74
CA ALA A 17 -16.09 -0.13 8.96
C ALA A 17 -17.51 -0.51 9.46
N GLN A 18 -18.08 0.26 10.38
CA GLN A 18 -19.44 0.04 10.89
C GLN A 18 -20.52 0.30 9.83
N SER A 19 -20.30 1.26 8.92
CA SER A 19 -21.30 1.61 7.89
C SER A 19 -21.49 0.53 6.83
N GLY A 20 -20.51 -0.36 6.64
CA GLY A 20 -20.53 -1.38 5.60
C GLY A 20 -20.42 -0.82 4.16
N VAL A 21 -20.19 0.47 3.98
CA VAL A 21 -20.12 1.12 2.63
C VAL A 21 -18.99 0.57 1.77
N CYS A 22 -17.91 0.12 2.39
CA CYS A 22 -16.77 -0.53 1.72
C CYS A 22 -16.81 -2.06 1.84
N GLY A 23 -17.97 -2.65 2.16
CA GLY A 23 -18.12 -4.08 2.46
C GLY A 23 -17.86 -4.38 3.94
N GLN A 24 -17.64 -5.66 4.22
CA GLN A 24 -17.26 -6.10 5.58
C GLN A 24 -15.75 -5.93 5.74
N ILE A 25 -15.34 -4.81 6.31
CA ILE A 25 -13.96 -4.48 6.62
C ILE A 25 -13.77 -4.30 8.12
N THR A 26 -12.57 -4.53 8.60
CA THR A 26 -12.19 -4.33 10.00
C THR A 26 -11.94 -2.84 10.30
N PRO A 27 -11.99 -2.38 11.56
CA PRO A 27 -11.64 -1.01 11.92
C PRO A 27 -10.24 -0.56 11.43
N PRO A 28 -9.17 -1.38 11.51
CA PRO A 28 -7.89 -1.05 10.91
C PRO A 28 -7.95 -0.84 9.39
N GLU A 29 -8.71 -1.66 8.67
CA GLU A 29 -8.92 -1.47 7.22
C GLU A 29 -9.72 -0.20 6.94
N GLY A 30 -10.72 0.10 7.77
CA GLY A 30 -11.45 1.37 7.71
C GLY A 30 -10.56 2.58 7.92
N PHE A 31 -9.55 2.48 8.81
CA PHE A 31 -8.54 3.53 8.98
C PHE A 31 -7.75 3.77 7.69
N ILE A 32 -7.29 2.70 7.02
CA ILE A 32 -6.57 2.81 5.74
C ILE A 32 -7.45 3.51 4.69
N VAL A 33 -8.76 3.20 4.64
CA VAL A 33 -9.72 3.89 3.76
C VAL A 33 -9.85 5.37 4.10
N ALA A 34 -9.95 5.70 5.39
CA ALA A 34 -10.07 7.09 5.85
C ALA A 34 -8.83 7.90 5.48
N GLU A 35 -7.65 7.32 5.67
CA GLU A 35 -6.36 7.93 5.32
C GLU A 35 -6.24 8.15 3.81
N GLU A 36 -6.55 7.15 2.99
CA GLU A 36 -6.53 7.28 1.53
C GLU A 36 -7.50 8.34 1.03
N CYS A 37 -8.73 8.36 1.55
CA CYS A 37 -9.72 9.38 1.21
C CYS A 37 -9.26 10.78 1.62
N HIS A 38 -8.63 10.90 2.79
CA HIS A 38 -8.11 12.18 3.27
C HIS A 38 -6.97 12.69 2.38
N ASN A 39 -6.00 11.84 2.07
CA ASN A 39 -4.81 12.19 1.28
C ASN A 39 -5.14 12.52 -0.18
N THR A 40 -6.12 11.82 -0.76
CA THR A 40 -6.53 12.01 -2.15
C THR A 40 -7.65 13.04 -2.34
N GLY A 41 -8.29 13.48 -1.26
CA GLY A 41 -9.50 14.32 -1.31
C GLY A 41 -10.73 13.59 -1.85
N MET A 42 -10.68 12.26 -1.97
CA MET A 42 -11.75 11.42 -2.51
C MET A 42 -12.84 11.20 -1.46
N SER A 43 -14.10 11.22 -1.87
CA SER A 43 -15.19 10.84 -0.97
C SER A 43 -15.22 9.31 -0.74
N ILE A 44 -15.69 8.88 0.45
CA ILE A 44 -15.85 7.45 0.78
C ILE A 44 -16.74 6.74 -0.25
N ALA A 45 -17.80 7.41 -0.72
CA ALA A 45 -18.70 6.87 -1.73
C ALA A 45 -18.01 6.70 -3.10
N GLU A 46 -17.08 7.56 -3.44
CA GLU A 46 -16.25 7.42 -4.64
C GLU A 46 -15.23 6.32 -4.48
N PHE A 47 -14.57 6.26 -3.31
CA PHE A 47 -13.65 5.18 -2.97
C PHE A 47 -14.32 3.81 -3.13
N SER A 48 -15.49 3.60 -2.53
CA SER A 48 -16.21 2.31 -2.59
C SER A 48 -16.61 1.88 -4.01
N ARG A 49 -16.78 2.84 -4.93
CA ARG A 49 -17.05 2.53 -6.34
C ARG A 49 -15.80 2.11 -7.10
N LYS A 50 -14.65 2.71 -6.80
CA LYS A 50 -13.37 2.49 -7.52
C LYS A 50 -12.52 1.38 -6.92
N TYR A 51 -12.58 1.21 -5.59
CA TYR A 51 -11.68 0.34 -4.84
C TYR A 51 -12.43 -0.69 -4.01
N ASN A 52 -11.70 -1.74 -3.65
CA ASN A 52 -12.06 -2.69 -2.59
C ASN A 52 -10.92 -2.74 -1.58
N VAL A 53 -11.25 -3.04 -0.33
CA VAL A 53 -10.26 -3.37 0.69
C VAL A 53 -10.37 -4.85 0.99
N MET A 54 -9.27 -5.57 0.87
CA MET A 54 -9.19 -6.99 1.13
C MET A 54 -7.88 -7.28 1.85
N GLN A 55 -7.97 -7.85 3.05
CA GLN A 55 -6.79 -8.28 3.82
C GLN A 55 -5.76 -7.17 4.06
N GLY A 56 -6.26 -5.99 4.41
CA GLY A 56 -5.46 -4.82 4.67
C GLY A 56 -4.82 -4.18 3.41
N ARG A 57 -5.25 -4.59 2.22
CA ARG A 57 -4.77 -4.04 0.95
C ARG A 57 -5.89 -3.34 0.19
N ILE A 58 -5.59 -2.17 -0.35
CA ILE A 58 -6.46 -1.48 -1.31
C ILE A 58 -6.22 -2.10 -2.69
N SER A 59 -7.30 -2.53 -3.34
CA SER A 59 -7.29 -3.04 -4.70
C SER A 59 -8.20 -2.20 -5.59
N MET A 60 -7.74 -1.88 -6.81
CA MET A 60 -8.51 -1.08 -7.76
C MET A 60 -9.33 -2.02 -8.66
N LYS A 61 -10.62 -1.73 -8.83
CA LYS A 61 -11.48 -2.48 -9.76
C LYS A 61 -11.00 -2.29 -11.20
N SER A 62 -11.04 -3.33 -12.01
CA SER A 62 -10.59 -3.29 -13.42
C SER A 62 -11.25 -2.17 -14.24
N ASP A 63 -12.54 -1.94 -14.03
CA ASP A 63 -13.26 -0.85 -14.70
C ASP A 63 -12.76 0.53 -14.24
N ALA A 64 -12.36 0.68 -12.98
CA ALA A 64 -11.76 1.92 -12.46
C ALA A 64 -10.35 2.13 -13.02
N MET A 65 -9.56 1.07 -13.20
CA MET A 65 -8.25 1.13 -13.87
C MET A 65 -8.38 1.63 -15.31
N LEU A 66 -9.31 1.08 -16.08
CA LEU A 66 -9.59 1.51 -17.45
C LEU A 66 -10.13 2.94 -17.52
N ALA A 67 -11.00 3.33 -16.58
CA ALA A 67 -11.48 4.70 -16.48
C ALA A 67 -10.31 5.68 -16.22
N ARG A 68 -9.42 5.34 -15.27
CA ARG A 68 -8.24 6.13 -14.98
C ARG A 68 -7.28 6.19 -16.14
N PHE A 69 -7.06 5.09 -16.85
CA PHE A 69 -6.27 5.07 -18.08
C PHE A 69 -6.81 6.05 -19.13
N ASN A 70 -8.15 6.07 -19.32
CA ASN A 70 -8.79 7.03 -20.24
C ASN A 70 -8.65 8.50 -19.75
N GLU A 71 -8.78 8.74 -18.45
CA GLU A 71 -8.59 10.09 -17.85
C GLU A 71 -7.18 10.63 -18.12
N LEU A 72 -6.17 9.75 -18.17
CA LEU A 72 -4.80 10.09 -18.48
C LEU A 72 -4.54 10.28 -19.99
N GLY A 73 -5.56 10.12 -20.84
CA GLY A 73 -5.46 10.31 -22.29
C GLY A 73 -5.31 9.01 -23.10
N GLY A 74 -5.33 7.86 -22.45
CA GLY A 74 -5.39 6.56 -23.11
C GLY A 74 -6.76 6.30 -23.72
N LYS A 75 -6.81 5.34 -24.65
CA LYS A 75 -8.08 4.85 -25.21
C LYS A 75 -8.07 3.32 -25.17
N HIS A 76 -9.19 2.73 -24.82
CA HIS A 76 -9.35 1.29 -24.87
C HIS A 76 -10.50 0.87 -25.80
N LYS A 77 -10.36 -0.31 -26.40
CA LYS A 77 -11.38 -0.92 -27.23
C LYS A 77 -11.53 -2.39 -26.83
N VAL A 78 -12.73 -2.76 -26.45
CA VAL A 78 -13.09 -4.17 -26.20
C VAL A 78 -13.18 -4.89 -27.53
N ILE A 79 -12.37 -5.90 -27.72
CA ILE A 79 -12.39 -6.75 -28.94
C ILE A 79 -13.23 -7.99 -28.68
N ARG A 80 -12.97 -8.69 -27.56
CA ARG A 80 -13.71 -9.88 -27.16
C ARG A 80 -13.87 -9.92 -25.65
N ARG A 81 -15.06 -10.32 -25.17
CA ARG A 81 -15.34 -10.45 -23.73
C ARG A 81 -16.37 -11.55 -23.52
N ASP A 82 -15.91 -12.77 -23.42
CA ASP A 82 -16.73 -13.96 -23.18
C ASP A 82 -16.02 -14.94 -22.22
N SER A 83 -16.60 -16.11 -22.00
CA SER A 83 -16.05 -17.11 -21.10
C SER A 83 -14.86 -17.88 -21.67
N GLU A 84 -14.53 -17.72 -22.94
CA GLU A 84 -13.40 -18.39 -23.59
C GLU A 84 -12.18 -17.47 -23.68
N CYS A 85 -12.43 -16.17 -23.92
CA CYS A 85 -11.37 -15.18 -24.13
C CYS A 85 -11.83 -13.79 -23.71
N ALA A 86 -10.94 -13.06 -23.08
CA ALA A 86 -11.00 -11.60 -22.96
C ALA A 86 -9.88 -11.00 -23.79
N GLU A 87 -10.22 -10.05 -24.68
CA GLU A 87 -9.27 -9.35 -25.53
C GLU A 87 -9.61 -7.87 -25.59
N LEU A 88 -8.61 -7.03 -25.38
CA LEU A 88 -8.74 -5.59 -25.51
C LEU A 88 -7.55 -4.98 -26.25
N GLU A 89 -7.80 -3.86 -26.91
CA GLU A 89 -6.78 -3.01 -27.52
C GLU A 89 -6.67 -1.73 -26.71
N LEU A 90 -5.45 -1.38 -26.32
CA LEU A 90 -5.12 -0.10 -25.70
C LEU A 90 -4.35 0.77 -26.69
N GLU A 91 -4.67 2.06 -26.73
CA GLU A 91 -3.93 3.07 -27.47
C GLU A 91 -3.36 4.08 -26.46
N TRP A 92 -2.04 4.23 -26.48
CA TRP A 92 -1.30 5.14 -25.61
C TRP A 92 -0.21 5.85 -26.39
N ASN A 93 -0.16 7.18 -26.33
CA ASN A 93 0.81 8.00 -27.07
C ASN A 93 0.84 7.73 -28.58
N GLY A 94 -0.30 7.33 -29.16
CA GLY A 94 -0.41 7.00 -30.60
C GLY A 94 -0.05 5.56 -30.97
N GLU A 95 0.48 4.79 -30.02
CA GLU A 95 0.76 3.37 -30.23
C GLU A 95 -0.41 2.51 -29.77
N LYS A 96 -0.67 1.42 -30.52
CA LYS A 96 -1.74 0.45 -30.23
C LYS A 96 -1.12 -0.88 -29.85
N SER A 97 -1.61 -1.43 -28.74
CA SER A 97 -1.20 -2.74 -28.27
C SER A 97 -2.42 -3.59 -27.95
N ARG A 98 -2.38 -4.87 -28.30
CA ARG A 98 -3.43 -5.84 -27.99
C ARG A 98 -3.01 -6.78 -26.90
N PHE A 99 -3.95 -7.06 -26.00
CA PHE A 99 -3.80 -7.97 -24.88
C PHE A 99 -4.96 -8.94 -24.88
N ALA A 100 -4.67 -10.21 -24.68
CA ALA A 100 -5.66 -11.26 -24.61
C ALA A 100 -5.32 -12.24 -23.50
N LEU A 101 -6.35 -12.84 -22.91
CA LEU A 101 -6.23 -13.97 -22.00
C LEU A 101 -7.35 -14.95 -22.30
N THR A 102 -6.98 -16.17 -22.63
CA THR A 102 -7.91 -17.26 -22.89
C THR A 102 -8.13 -18.10 -21.64
N ILE A 103 -9.25 -18.82 -21.58
CA ILE A 103 -9.50 -19.77 -20.49
C ILE A 103 -8.45 -20.88 -20.45
N ALA A 104 -7.91 -21.28 -21.60
CA ALA A 104 -6.86 -22.29 -21.68
C ALA A 104 -5.56 -21.80 -21.03
N GLU A 105 -5.15 -20.55 -21.28
CA GLU A 105 -4.00 -19.93 -20.62
C GLU A 105 -4.25 -19.78 -19.11
N ALA A 106 -5.43 -19.31 -18.71
CA ALA A 106 -5.79 -19.23 -17.29
C ALA A 106 -5.76 -20.59 -16.59
N GLN A 107 -6.14 -21.69 -17.28
CA GLN A 107 -6.07 -23.05 -16.77
C GLN A 107 -4.65 -23.62 -16.70
N ALA A 108 -3.69 -22.99 -17.35
CA ALA A 108 -2.27 -23.31 -17.20
C ALA A 108 -1.66 -22.64 -15.94
N GLU A 109 -2.37 -21.71 -15.31
CA GLU A 109 -1.92 -20.96 -14.15
C GLU A 109 -2.51 -21.49 -12.84
N PRO A 110 -1.76 -21.40 -11.72
CA PRO A 110 -2.21 -21.94 -10.42
C PRO A 110 -3.41 -21.21 -9.83
N PHE A 111 -3.56 -19.92 -10.07
CA PHE A 111 -4.54 -19.06 -9.42
C PHE A 111 -6.00 -19.47 -9.61
N ILE A 112 -6.33 -20.16 -10.71
CA ILE A 112 -7.71 -20.57 -11.01
C ILE A 112 -8.19 -21.75 -10.15
N TYR A 113 -7.24 -22.51 -9.57
CA TYR A 113 -7.54 -23.75 -8.83
C TYR A 113 -7.77 -23.49 -7.35
N ARG A 114 -8.49 -24.45 -6.73
CA ARG A 114 -8.84 -24.38 -5.31
C ARG A 114 -7.63 -24.67 -4.41
N GLY A 115 -7.59 -23.99 -3.26
CA GLY A 115 -6.62 -24.23 -2.20
C GLY A 115 -5.48 -23.24 -2.22
N GLY A 116 -4.53 -23.37 -1.27
CA GLY A 116 -3.35 -22.53 -1.15
C GLY A 116 -2.29 -22.81 -2.23
N PRO A 117 -1.22 -21.99 -2.30
CA PRO A 117 -0.22 -22.05 -3.36
C PRO A 117 0.31 -23.46 -3.62
N THR A 118 0.60 -24.23 -2.56
CA THR A 118 1.07 -25.62 -2.67
C THR A 118 0.03 -26.54 -3.30
N LYS A 119 -1.28 -26.39 -2.92
CA LYS A 119 -2.36 -27.20 -3.48
C LYS A 119 -2.66 -26.79 -4.92
N GLN A 120 -2.65 -25.52 -5.23
CA GLN A 120 -2.84 -24.99 -6.59
C GLN A 120 -1.77 -25.52 -7.54
N MET A 121 -0.50 -25.54 -7.12
CA MET A 121 0.57 -26.13 -7.88
C MET A 121 0.40 -27.65 -8.07
N ALA A 122 -0.11 -28.35 -7.07
CA ALA A 122 -0.42 -29.77 -7.17
C ALA A 122 -1.59 -30.03 -8.15
N GLU A 123 -2.57 -29.13 -8.25
CA GLU A 123 -3.65 -29.23 -9.24
C GLU A 123 -3.10 -29.21 -10.69
N LEU A 124 -2.10 -28.38 -10.97
CA LEU A 124 -1.47 -28.32 -12.31
C LEU A 124 -0.83 -29.64 -12.74
N SER A 125 -0.42 -30.48 -11.79
CA SER A 125 0.13 -31.81 -12.09
C SER A 125 -0.92 -32.86 -12.43
N LYS A 126 -2.21 -32.56 -12.22
CA LYS A 126 -3.33 -33.44 -12.57
C LYS A 126 -3.76 -33.26 -14.04
N PRO A 127 -4.37 -34.28 -14.66
CA PRO A 127 -5.10 -34.12 -15.94
C PRO A 127 -6.17 -33.03 -15.81
N LEU A 128 -6.38 -32.22 -16.85
CA LEU A 128 -7.26 -31.05 -16.84
C LEU A 128 -8.68 -31.37 -16.32
N GLU A 129 -9.22 -32.52 -16.69
CA GLU A 129 -10.58 -32.97 -16.32
C GLU A 129 -10.72 -33.29 -14.82
N LYS A 130 -9.59 -33.48 -14.10
CA LYS A 130 -9.54 -33.81 -12.67
C LYS A 130 -9.15 -32.63 -11.79
N ARG A 131 -8.91 -31.46 -12.38
CA ARG A 131 -8.51 -30.26 -11.67
C ARG A 131 -9.71 -29.57 -11.02
N GLU A 132 -9.58 -29.18 -9.77
CA GLU A 132 -10.64 -28.50 -9.04
C GLU A 132 -10.51 -26.97 -9.18
N ILE A 133 -11.33 -26.38 -10.05
CA ILE A 133 -11.43 -24.93 -10.20
C ILE A 133 -12.13 -24.32 -9.00
N LYS A 134 -11.71 -23.13 -8.56
CA LYS A 134 -12.35 -22.36 -7.49
C LYS A 134 -13.85 -22.20 -7.76
N ALA A 135 -14.68 -22.35 -6.72
CA ALA A 135 -16.14 -22.24 -6.84
C ALA A 135 -16.60 -20.92 -7.49
N LYS A 136 -15.88 -19.84 -7.22
CA LYS A 136 -16.15 -18.50 -7.80
C LYS A 136 -15.94 -18.43 -9.32
N TYR A 137 -15.27 -19.41 -9.95
CA TYR A 137 -14.97 -19.44 -11.39
C TYR A 137 -15.66 -20.62 -12.12
N GLN A 138 -16.76 -21.14 -11.61
CA GLN A 138 -17.46 -22.29 -12.18
C GLN A 138 -18.54 -21.91 -13.19
N THR A 139 -18.93 -20.64 -13.30
CA THR A 139 -19.95 -20.20 -14.26
C THR A 139 -19.33 -19.46 -15.44
N PRO A 140 -19.91 -19.53 -16.65
CA PRO A 140 -19.41 -18.76 -17.79
C PRO A 140 -19.26 -17.27 -17.50
N ARG A 141 -20.21 -16.69 -16.75
CA ARG A 141 -20.16 -15.29 -16.36
C ARG A 141 -18.99 -14.96 -15.43
N SER A 142 -18.74 -15.79 -14.43
CA SER A 142 -17.63 -15.56 -13.49
C SER A 142 -16.27 -15.78 -14.16
N ILE A 143 -16.17 -16.72 -15.09
CA ILE A 143 -14.98 -16.91 -15.94
C ILE A 143 -14.74 -15.66 -16.79
N MET A 144 -15.76 -15.17 -17.49
CA MET A 144 -15.65 -13.94 -18.29
C MET A 144 -15.20 -12.74 -17.44
N GLN A 145 -15.73 -12.58 -16.23
CA GLN A 145 -15.33 -11.49 -15.34
C GLN A 145 -13.87 -11.63 -14.87
N MET A 146 -13.45 -12.84 -14.54
CA MET A 146 -12.08 -13.14 -14.14
C MET A 146 -11.08 -12.84 -15.26
N LEU A 147 -11.35 -13.35 -16.48
CA LEU A 147 -10.51 -13.10 -17.66
C LEU A 147 -10.42 -11.60 -17.96
N TRP A 148 -11.56 -10.91 -17.89
CA TRP A 148 -11.64 -9.46 -18.11
C TRP A 148 -10.83 -8.67 -17.09
N ALA A 149 -10.99 -8.96 -15.80
CA ALA A 149 -10.26 -8.27 -14.73
C ALA A 149 -8.74 -8.39 -14.92
N ARG A 150 -8.25 -9.59 -15.23
CA ARG A 150 -6.82 -9.83 -15.42
C ARG A 150 -6.27 -9.18 -16.68
N VAL A 151 -6.91 -9.37 -17.84
CA VAL A 151 -6.41 -8.75 -19.07
C VAL A 151 -6.42 -7.23 -18.98
N SER A 152 -7.40 -6.64 -18.28
CA SER A 152 -7.46 -5.19 -18.04
C SER A 152 -6.34 -4.72 -17.12
N SER A 153 -6.08 -5.45 -16.02
CA SER A 153 -5.00 -5.15 -15.09
C SER A 153 -3.64 -5.26 -15.77
N ASP A 154 -3.34 -6.39 -16.37
CA ASP A 154 -2.07 -6.67 -17.03
C ASP A 154 -1.76 -5.64 -18.12
N SER A 155 -2.77 -5.34 -18.96
CA SER A 155 -2.60 -4.40 -20.06
C SER A 155 -2.31 -2.97 -19.57
N VAL A 156 -3.02 -2.51 -18.53
CA VAL A 156 -2.79 -1.18 -17.95
C VAL A 156 -1.44 -1.12 -17.24
N HIS A 157 -1.04 -2.18 -16.53
CA HIS A 157 0.27 -2.27 -15.89
C HIS A 157 1.43 -2.13 -16.89
N VAL A 158 1.30 -2.76 -18.06
CA VAL A 158 2.36 -2.74 -19.10
C VAL A 158 2.40 -1.40 -19.82
N ILE A 159 1.24 -0.85 -20.19
CA ILE A 159 1.17 0.34 -21.06
C ILE A 159 1.23 1.65 -20.29
N CYS A 160 0.59 1.72 -19.12
CA CYS A 160 0.46 2.94 -18.34
C CYS A 160 0.45 2.63 -16.84
N PRO A 161 1.58 2.22 -16.23
CA PRO A 161 1.64 1.80 -14.82
C PRO A 161 1.17 2.90 -13.85
N GLN A 162 1.25 4.15 -14.24
CA GLN A 162 0.74 5.29 -13.45
C GLN A 162 -0.79 5.32 -13.31
N ALA A 163 -1.53 4.58 -14.14
CA ALA A 163 -2.98 4.53 -14.07
C ALA A 163 -3.49 3.70 -12.89
N ASN A 164 -2.73 2.72 -12.43
CA ASN A 164 -3.12 1.84 -11.34
C ASN A 164 -2.33 2.06 -10.03
N HIS A 165 -1.33 2.96 -10.04
CA HIS A 165 -0.49 3.24 -8.86
C HIS A 165 0.09 1.99 -8.17
N GLY A 166 0.36 0.92 -8.93
CA GLY A 166 0.83 -0.36 -8.39
C GLY A 166 -0.27 -1.19 -7.69
N SER A 167 -1.54 -0.80 -7.82
CA SER A 167 -2.65 -1.55 -7.24
C SER A 167 -3.01 -2.77 -8.10
N TYR A 168 -3.36 -3.86 -7.45
CA TYR A 168 -3.91 -5.07 -8.07
C TYR A 168 -5.44 -5.01 -8.14
N THR A 169 -6.05 -5.85 -8.98
CA THR A 169 -7.51 -6.03 -8.96
C THR A 169 -7.94 -6.86 -7.76
N PRO A 170 -9.22 -6.75 -7.33
CA PRO A 170 -9.76 -7.60 -6.27
C PRO A 170 -9.62 -9.10 -6.56
N GLU A 171 -9.73 -9.48 -7.83
CA GLU A 171 -9.58 -10.86 -8.29
C GLU A 171 -8.15 -11.36 -8.08
N GLU A 172 -7.14 -10.52 -8.38
CA GLU A 172 -5.72 -10.83 -8.16
C GLU A 172 -5.39 -10.90 -6.66
N VAL A 173 -5.83 -9.90 -5.87
CA VAL A 173 -5.61 -9.90 -4.42
C VAL A 173 -6.22 -11.13 -3.76
N SER A 174 -7.42 -11.54 -4.20
CA SER A 174 -8.07 -12.74 -3.68
C SER A 174 -7.32 -14.03 -3.98
N ASP A 175 -6.38 -14.02 -4.92
CA ASP A 175 -5.57 -15.17 -5.29
C ASP A 175 -4.24 -15.23 -4.53
N PHE A 176 -3.82 -14.13 -3.90
CA PHE A 176 -2.63 -14.11 -3.03
C PHE A 176 -2.85 -14.81 -1.69
N ASP A 177 -4.11 -15.06 -1.31
CA ASP A 177 -4.50 -15.50 0.01
C ASP A 177 -5.09 -16.88 0.10
N ASP A 178 -4.19 -17.79 -0.05
CA ASP A 178 -4.27 -19.03 0.72
C ASP A 178 -3.13 -19.10 1.77
N ALA A 179 -2.47 -17.98 2.07
CA ALA A 179 -1.64 -17.90 3.25
C ALA A 179 -2.54 -18.00 4.49
N PRO A 180 -2.21 -18.82 5.50
CA PRO A 180 -2.99 -18.86 6.73
C PRO A 180 -3.09 -17.44 7.26
N ALA A 181 -4.32 -16.98 7.52
CA ALA A 181 -4.56 -15.71 8.17
C ALA A 181 -3.60 -15.61 9.35
N ARG A 182 -2.70 -14.63 9.34
CA ARG A 182 -1.92 -14.33 10.53
C ARG A 182 -2.97 -14.09 11.59
N GLY A 183 -3.02 -14.95 12.61
CA GLY A 183 -3.88 -14.79 13.76
C GLY A 183 -3.54 -13.49 14.45
N THR A 184 -4.07 -12.42 13.92
CA THR A 184 -4.21 -11.17 14.62
C THR A 184 -5.59 -11.26 15.25
N ASP A 185 -5.65 -11.70 16.50
CA ASP A 185 -6.74 -11.26 17.34
C ASP A 185 -6.85 -9.76 17.13
N PRO A 186 -8.03 -9.23 16.76
CA PRO A 186 -8.16 -7.80 16.54
C PRO A 186 -7.76 -7.13 17.86
N ILE A 187 -6.69 -6.34 17.82
CA ILE A 187 -6.38 -5.43 18.93
C ILE A 187 -7.53 -4.43 18.91
N VAL A 188 -8.57 -4.73 19.67
CA VAL A 188 -9.67 -3.79 19.90
C VAL A 188 -9.13 -2.72 20.82
N ILE A 189 -8.48 -1.71 20.23
CA ILE A 189 -8.12 -0.51 20.96
C ILE A 189 -9.41 0.31 21.02
N SER A 190 -10.01 0.44 22.20
CA SER A 190 -11.12 1.38 22.39
C SER A 190 -10.63 2.81 22.11
N ALA A 191 -11.52 3.69 21.67
CA ALA A 191 -11.15 5.10 21.45
C ALA A 191 -10.58 5.75 22.75
N GLU A 192 -11.01 5.27 23.92
CA GLU A 192 -10.47 5.68 25.23
C GLU A 192 -9.07 5.11 25.48
N GLU A 193 -8.79 3.85 25.11
CA GLU A 193 -7.45 3.26 25.19
C GLU A 193 -6.48 3.87 24.17
N ALA A 194 -6.96 4.26 22.99
CA ALA A 194 -6.12 4.99 22.02
C ALA A 194 -5.78 6.39 22.56
N GLN A 195 -6.73 7.07 23.20
CA GLN A 195 -6.50 8.36 23.84
C GLN A 195 -5.61 8.24 25.08
N SER A 196 -5.79 7.23 25.93
CA SER A 196 -4.95 7.00 27.10
C SER A 196 -3.54 6.58 26.70
N ARG A 197 -3.36 5.75 25.66
CA ARG A 197 -2.02 5.42 25.14
C ARG A 197 -1.31 6.61 24.50
N VAL A 198 -2.03 7.50 23.80
CA VAL A 198 -1.45 8.75 23.29
C VAL A 198 -1.02 9.66 24.45
N VAL A 199 -1.77 9.66 25.55
CA VAL A 199 -1.40 10.41 26.77
C VAL A 199 -0.29 9.70 27.55
N GLU A 200 -0.29 8.35 27.64
CA GLU A 200 0.78 7.58 28.30
C GLU A 200 2.06 7.53 27.48
N THR A 201 2.02 7.47 26.13
CA THR A 201 3.23 7.61 25.31
C THR A 201 3.74 9.06 25.28
N ALA A 202 2.92 10.04 25.68
CA ALA A 202 3.40 11.39 25.91
C ALA A 202 3.94 11.59 27.35
N SER A 203 3.79 10.59 28.25
CA SER A 203 4.18 10.72 29.65
C SER A 203 5.12 9.65 30.21
N THR A 204 5.50 8.60 29.43
CA THR A 204 6.47 7.60 29.90
C THR A 204 7.35 7.12 28.76
N ASP A 205 8.63 7.39 28.92
CA ASP A 205 9.78 7.22 28.02
C ASP A 205 9.95 8.33 26.98
N THR A 206 10.10 9.53 27.48
CA THR A 206 11.22 10.32 27.01
C THR A 206 12.48 9.72 27.67
N ASP A 207 13.08 8.71 27.09
CA ASP A 207 14.50 8.80 26.89
C ASP A 207 14.65 10.13 26.14
N GLU A 208 14.88 11.18 26.89
CA GLU A 208 15.20 12.49 26.35
C GLU A 208 16.43 12.25 25.49
N VAL A 209 16.20 12.12 24.16
CA VAL A 209 17.32 12.03 23.24
C VAL A 209 18.12 13.29 23.47
N ASP A 210 19.22 13.17 24.19
CA ASP A 210 20.07 14.29 24.49
C ASP A 210 20.77 14.74 23.21
N TYR A 211 20.14 15.64 22.51
CA TYR A 211 20.65 16.21 21.26
C TYR A 211 21.97 16.99 21.46
N THR A 212 22.41 17.21 22.68
CA THR A 212 23.68 17.87 22.98
C THR A 212 24.87 16.93 22.93
N VAL A 213 24.61 15.60 22.82
CA VAL A 213 25.62 14.55 22.82
C VAL A 213 25.75 13.91 21.45
N CYS A 214 26.96 13.59 21.05
CA CYS A 214 27.26 12.95 19.76
C CYS A 214 26.79 11.49 19.70
N PRO A 215 25.87 11.11 18.81
CA PRO A 215 25.39 9.74 18.68
C PRO A 215 26.26 8.89 17.74
N ILE A 216 27.18 9.48 16.99
CA ILE A 216 27.93 8.85 15.89
C ILE A 216 29.46 8.99 16.09
N GLY A 217 30.20 8.12 15.43
CA GLY A 217 31.67 8.14 15.44
C GLY A 217 32.28 6.95 16.13
N GLY A 218 33.61 6.94 16.24
CA GLY A 218 34.35 5.89 16.95
C GLY A 218 34.21 6.02 18.49
N ALA A 219 34.75 5.03 19.23
CA ALA A 219 34.67 4.95 20.69
C ALA A 219 35.11 6.23 21.43
N ASP A 220 35.88 7.10 20.77
CA ASP A 220 36.38 8.34 21.33
C ASP A 220 35.37 9.50 21.32
N TYR A 221 34.30 9.42 20.56
CA TYR A 221 33.37 10.53 20.31
C TYR A 221 31.91 10.25 20.70
N VAL A 222 31.47 9.01 20.63
CA VAL A 222 30.11 8.60 21.01
C VAL A 222 29.90 8.94 22.50
N GLY A 223 28.82 9.67 22.79
CA GLY A 223 28.46 10.08 24.15
C GLY A 223 29.17 11.34 24.64
N LYS A 224 30.05 11.99 23.85
CA LYS A 224 30.65 13.28 24.21
C LYS A 224 29.74 14.45 23.78
N SER A 225 29.79 15.52 24.55
CA SER A 225 29.06 16.74 24.21
C SER A 225 29.60 17.36 22.92
N TRP A 226 28.71 17.83 22.06
CA TRP A 226 29.08 18.58 20.86
C TRP A 226 29.88 19.84 21.15
N SER A 227 29.66 20.47 22.34
CA SER A 227 30.40 21.66 22.77
C SER A 227 31.89 21.41 22.93
N ASP A 228 32.30 20.17 23.20
CA ASP A 228 33.71 19.82 23.48
C ASP A 228 34.46 19.39 22.19
N MET A 229 33.75 19.32 21.07
CA MET A 229 34.34 18.88 19.81
C MET A 229 34.95 20.05 19.01
N PRO A 230 36.07 19.82 18.28
CA PRO A 230 36.59 20.78 17.33
C PRO A 230 35.59 21.11 16.21
N THR A 231 35.59 22.35 15.71
CA THR A 231 34.68 22.82 14.67
C THR A 231 34.72 21.94 13.39
N ILE A 232 35.92 21.47 13.03
CA ILE A 232 36.08 20.57 11.85
C ILE A 232 35.31 19.24 12.02
N MET A 233 35.25 18.72 13.23
CA MET A 233 34.51 17.48 13.53
C MET A 233 32.99 17.73 13.50
N LEU A 234 32.54 18.90 13.93
CA LEU A 234 31.15 19.31 13.82
C LEU A 234 30.70 19.42 12.35
N GLU A 235 31.53 19.97 11.49
CA GLU A 235 31.26 20.07 10.06
C GLU A 235 31.22 18.68 9.38
N GLN A 236 32.11 17.77 9.78
CA GLN A 236 32.13 16.39 9.30
C GLN A 236 30.87 15.61 9.77
N ALA A 237 30.44 15.82 10.99
CA ALA A 237 29.23 15.18 11.51
C ALA A 237 27.98 15.62 10.73
N LEU A 238 27.86 16.90 10.36
CA LEU A 238 26.77 17.38 9.50
C LEU A 238 26.79 16.79 8.07
N ALA A 239 27.98 16.51 7.56
CA ALA A 239 28.13 15.89 6.24
C ALA A 239 27.89 14.36 6.25
N CYS A 240 27.87 13.74 7.43
CA CYS A 240 27.63 12.33 7.60
C CYS A 240 26.14 11.99 7.37
N LYS A 241 25.88 10.93 6.60
CA LYS A 241 24.52 10.41 6.36
C LYS A 241 24.16 9.27 7.32
N ASP A 242 24.66 9.29 8.53
CA ASP A 242 24.38 8.26 9.53
C ASP A 242 22.93 8.40 10.03
N PRO A 243 22.15 7.32 10.09
CA PRO A 243 20.77 7.34 10.53
C PRO A 243 20.60 7.74 12.01
N LEU A 244 21.65 7.65 12.84
CA LEU A 244 21.65 8.12 14.22
C LEU A 244 21.74 9.66 14.33
N MET A 245 22.17 10.33 13.27
CA MET A 245 22.22 11.79 13.16
C MET A 245 20.84 12.36 12.82
N THR A 246 20.00 12.56 13.83
CA THR A 246 18.66 13.12 13.64
C THR A 246 18.67 14.63 13.38
N GLN A 247 17.54 15.20 12.94
CA GLN A 247 17.39 16.65 12.76
C GLN A 247 17.64 17.43 14.05
N GLY A 248 17.33 16.88 15.23
CA GLY A 248 17.62 17.50 16.52
C GLY A 248 19.12 17.68 16.74
N HIS A 249 19.93 16.64 16.53
CA HIS A 249 21.39 16.73 16.62
C HIS A 249 21.96 17.73 15.60
N ALA A 250 21.49 17.72 14.36
CA ALA A 250 21.93 18.64 13.32
C ALA A 250 21.68 20.12 13.71
N ASN A 251 20.54 20.43 14.29
CA ASN A 251 20.19 21.78 14.74
C ASN A 251 21.14 22.28 15.83
N VAL A 252 21.50 21.43 16.80
CA VAL A 252 22.45 21.79 17.88
C VAL A 252 23.84 22.04 17.29
N VAL A 253 24.31 21.17 16.40
CA VAL A 253 25.63 21.31 15.76
C VAL A 253 25.71 22.56 14.89
N ILE A 254 24.69 22.89 14.11
CA ILE A 254 24.62 24.14 13.31
C ILE A 254 24.70 25.35 14.22
N GLY A 255 23.96 25.37 15.35
CA GLY A 255 23.99 26.43 16.33
C GLY A 255 25.40 26.67 16.88
N LEU A 256 26.12 25.60 17.25
CA LEU A 256 27.49 25.68 17.78
C LEU A 256 28.50 26.22 16.72
N ILE A 257 28.41 25.73 15.49
CA ILE A 257 29.30 26.22 14.41
C ILE A 257 29.06 27.71 14.16
N THR A 258 27.80 28.13 14.12
CA THR A 258 27.42 29.53 13.89
C THR A 258 27.95 30.42 14.99
N THR A 259 27.77 30.03 16.27
CA THR A 259 28.26 30.77 17.43
C THR A 259 29.79 30.92 17.42
N ARG A 260 30.51 29.83 17.08
CA ARG A 260 31.99 29.89 17.04
C ARG A 260 32.52 30.75 15.89
N LYS A 261 31.86 30.76 14.73
CA LYS A 261 32.24 31.64 13.60
C LYS A 261 32.04 33.13 13.92
N VAL A 262 31.01 33.47 14.70
CA VAL A 262 30.75 34.84 15.14
C VAL A 262 31.80 35.30 16.17
N THR A 263 32.27 34.41 17.04
CA THR A 263 33.25 34.75 18.10
C THR A 263 34.69 34.89 17.59
N GLN A 264 34.96 34.40 16.33
CA GLN A 264 36.28 34.50 15.69
C GLN A 264 36.43 35.73 14.76
N GLN A 265 35.38 36.54 14.60
CA GLN A 265 35.38 37.85 13.93
C GLN A 265 35.51 39.00 14.96
#